data_bdc4904a21ed9eb6ef2414efb57b9c11
#
_entry.id   bdc4904a21ed9eb6ef2414efb57b9c11
#
_cell.length_a   1.000
_cell.length_b   1.000
_cell.length_c   1.000
_cell.angle_alpha   90.00
_cell.angle_beta   90.00
_cell.angle_gamma   90.00
#
_symmetry.space_group_name_H-M   'P 1'
#
loop_
_entity.id
_entity.type
_entity.pdbx_description
1 polymer ?
#
loop_
_entity_poly.entity_id
_entity_poly.type
_entity_poly.pdbx_seq_one_letter_code
_entity_poly.pdbx_strand_id
1 'polypeptide(L)'
;MFDLLRELGIKSFSFRAITDNAQVAETVKQCGVDRIDLSGCHVDYDDPASQERVIETYRAAGVKITGIGVVQLKDDEAFNRRYFEFARRAGCDVVSCSFQPDGYESTLRITERLCDEYGMRAPIHNHGGAHWLGNATILDYLFRNTQPTIGLCLDTAWCLHAGEDPVKWTERFADRLYGIHFKDFVFDRKGKVTDVVIGEGALDLPALLKAFAAAPFNGSAVIEYEGEDAVDAIPRCVAAIRRLI
;
A
#
# COMPACT_ATOMS: atom_id res chain seq x y z
N MET A 1 -18.41 7.31 4.52
CA MET A 1 -17.78 6.21 5.28
C MET A 1 -17.16 5.27 4.24
N PHE A 2 -15.91 4.87 4.42
CA PHE A 2 -15.22 3.93 3.53
C PHE A 2 -15.91 2.56 3.59
N ASP A 3 -16.22 1.99 2.42
CA ASP A 3 -16.88 0.68 2.32
C ASP A 3 -15.85 -0.36 1.88
N LEU A 4 -15.24 -1.06 2.84
CA LEU A 4 -14.19 -2.03 2.56
C LEU A 4 -14.64 -3.16 1.64
N LEU A 5 -15.93 -3.57 1.66
CA LEU A 5 -16.45 -4.59 0.75
C LEU A 5 -16.35 -4.17 -0.73
N ARG A 6 -16.54 -2.89 -1.01
CA ARG A 6 -16.52 -2.31 -2.36
C ARG A 6 -15.17 -1.74 -2.73
N GLU A 7 -14.42 -1.24 -1.72
CA GLU A 7 -13.18 -0.47 -1.95
C GLU A 7 -11.92 -1.34 -1.81
N LEU A 8 -12.06 -2.63 -1.45
CA LEU A 8 -10.93 -3.55 -1.34
C LEU A 8 -10.32 -3.80 -2.71
N GLY A 9 -9.00 -3.62 -2.80
CA GLY A 9 -8.21 -3.88 -3.99
C GLY A 9 -7.09 -4.90 -3.76
N ILE A 10 -6.21 -5.00 -4.75
CA ILE A 10 -5.02 -5.85 -4.69
C ILE A 10 -3.79 -5.00 -4.98
N LYS A 11 -2.72 -5.22 -4.24
CA LYS A 11 -1.40 -4.70 -4.54
C LYS A 11 -0.82 -5.45 -5.73
N SER A 12 -0.49 -4.77 -6.81
CA SER A 12 -0.05 -5.44 -8.05
C SER A 12 1.25 -6.23 -7.88
N PHE A 13 2.06 -5.89 -6.87
CA PHE A 13 3.28 -6.63 -6.52
C PHE A 13 3.02 -8.11 -6.21
N SER A 14 1.81 -8.45 -5.74
CA SER A 14 1.37 -9.84 -5.57
C SER A 14 1.43 -10.64 -6.88
N PHE A 15 1.27 -9.96 -8.01
CA PHE A 15 1.30 -10.56 -9.35
C PHE A 15 2.57 -10.22 -10.13
N ARG A 16 3.69 -9.93 -9.45
CA ARG A 16 4.97 -9.53 -10.07
C ARG A 16 5.55 -10.52 -11.07
N ALA A 17 5.13 -11.79 -11.01
CA ALA A 17 5.49 -12.80 -12.00
C ALA A 17 4.73 -12.65 -13.33
N ILE A 18 3.63 -11.91 -13.35
CA ILE A 18 2.82 -11.63 -14.54
C ILE A 18 3.26 -10.26 -15.08
N THR A 19 3.91 -10.24 -16.24
CA THR A 19 4.45 -8.99 -16.82
C THR A 19 3.43 -8.24 -17.70
N ASP A 20 2.39 -8.92 -18.17
CA ASP A 20 1.33 -8.33 -18.99
C ASP A 20 0.24 -7.71 -18.11
N ASN A 21 0.08 -6.40 -18.18
CA ASN A 21 -0.93 -5.66 -17.42
C ASN A 21 -2.39 -6.06 -17.78
N ALA A 22 -2.66 -6.52 -18.99
CA ALA A 22 -3.99 -7.03 -19.35
C ALA A 22 -4.31 -8.32 -18.60
N GLN A 23 -3.34 -9.21 -18.50
CA GLN A 23 -3.46 -10.43 -17.71
C GLN A 23 -3.57 -10.13 -16.20
N VAL A 24 -2.81 -9.16 -15.68
CA VAL A 24 -2.95 -8.70 -14.28
C VAL A 24 -4.37 -8.19 -14.02
N ALA A 25 -4.90 -7.32 -14.89
CA ALA A 25 -6.24 -6.77 -14.74
C ALA A 25 -7.32 -7.86 -14.77
N GLU A 26 -7.19 -8.85 -15.65
CA GLU A 26 -8.08 -10.02 -15.67
C GLU A 26 -8.01 -10.83 -14.39
N THR A 27 -6.79 -11.10 -13.89
CA THR A 27 -6.56 -11.82 -12.62
C THR A 27 -7.19 -11.08 -11.44
N VAL A 28 -7.07 -9.74 -11.38
CA VAL A 28 -7.75 -8.92 -10.37
C VAL A 28 -9.27 -9.14 -10.39
N LYS A 29 -9.87 -9.14 -11.57
CA LYS A 29 -11.32 -9.39 -11.72
C LYS A 29 -11.71 -10.82 -11.30
N GLN A 30 -10.88 -11.80 -11.62
CA GLN A 30 -11.10 -13.20 -11.22
C GLN A 30 -11.02 -13.37 -9.70
N CYS A 31 -10.24 -12.55 -9.01
CA CYS A 31 -10.22 -12.50 -7.54
C CYS A 31 -11.50 -11.87 -6.93
N GLY A 32 -12.42 -11.38 -7.75
CA GLY A 32 -13.69 -10.81 -7.30
C GLY A 32 -13.61 -9.37 -6.83
N VAL A 33 -12.56 -8.63 -7.18
CA VAL A 33 -12.40 -7.19 -6.91
C VAL A 33 -12.15 -6.43 -8.21
N ASP A 34 -12.22 -5.10 -8.16
CA ASP A 34 -12.04 -4.22 -9.34
C ASP A 34 -11.12 -3.03 -9.05
N ARG A 35 -10.22 -3.18 -8.08
CA ARG A 35 -9.28 -2.14 -7.66
C ARG A 35 -7.87 -2.69 -7.57
N ILE A 36 -6.91 -1.83 -7.90
CA ILE A 36 -5.50 -2.17 -7.86
C ILE A 36 -4.67 -0.98 -7.35
N ASP A 37 -3.65 -1.27 -6.57
CA ASP A 37 -2.57 -0.35 -6.24
C ASP A 37 -1.32 -0.77 -7.01
N LEU A 38 -0.81 0.10 -7.90
CA LEU A 38 0.24 -0.27 -8.85
C LEU A 38 1.64 -0.17 -8.26
N SER A 39 2.42 -1.22 -8.47
CA SER A 39 3.85 -1.28 -8.16
C SER A 39 4.71 -1.03 -9.40
N GLY A 40 5.96 -0.61 -9.20
CA GLY A 40 6.92 -0.33 -10.26
C GLY A 40 7.28 -1.53 -11.16
N CYS A 41 6.91 -2.76 -10.77
CA CYS A 41 7.06 -3.92 -11.67
C CYS A 41 6.03 -3.93 -12.82
N HIS A 42 4.96 -3.13 -12.72
CA HIS A 42 3.90 -3.05 -13.74
C HIS A 42 3.82 -1.68 -14.43
N VAL A 43 4.66 -0.73 -14.03
CA VAL A 43 4.67 0.63 -14.58
C VAL A 43 6.10 1.14 -14.68
N ASP A 44 6.49 1.60 -15.87
CA ASP A 44 7.71 2.37 -16.05
C ASP A 44 7.42 3.87 -15.89
N TYR A 45 7.90 4.42 -14.79
CA TYR A 45 7.69 5.85 -14.47
C TYR A 45 8.56 6.81 -15.31
N ASP A 46 9.45 6.30 -16.14
CA ASP A 46 10.31 7.09 -17.02
C ASP A 46 9.83 7.05 -18.50
N ASP A 47 8.83 6.21 -18.84
CA ASP A 47 8.22 6.14 -20.18
C ASP A 47 6.75 6.61 -20.19
N PRO A 48 6.47 7.88 -20.54
CA PRO A 48 5.11 8.41 -20.60
C PRO A 48 4.17 7.65 -21.54
N ALA A 49 4.68 7.09 -22.64
CA ALA A 49 3.87 6.31 -23.58
C ALA A 49 3.49 4.93 -23.00
N SER A 50 4.40 4.29 -22.25
CA SER A 50 4.10 3.08 -21.49
C SER A 50 3.06 3.35 -20.42
N GLN A 51 3.19 4.45 -19.69
CA GLN A 51 2.25 4.85 -18.65
C GLN A 51 0.82 5.01 -19.16
N GLU A 52 0.64 5.65 -20.33
CA GLU A 52 -0.70 5.81 -20.93
C GLU A 52 -1.31 4.44 -21.29
N ARG A 53 -0.52 3.55 -21.89
CA ARG A 53 -0.97 2.18 -22.17
C ARG A 53 -1.41 1.41 -20.92
N VAL A 54 -0.66 1.57 -19.82
CA VAL A 54 -1.01 0.94 -18.52
C VAL A 54 -2.36 1.48 -18.03
N ILE A 55 -2.55 2.79 -18.00
CA ILE A 55 -3.78 3.44 -17.57
C ILE A 55 -4.97 2.97 -18.42
N GLU A 56 -4.82 2.98 -19.74
CA GLU A 56 -5.86 2.51 -20.67
C GLU A 56 -6.21 1.04 -20.48
N THR A 57 -5.19 0.19 -20.24
CA THR A 57 -5.40 -1.26 -20.02
C THR A 57 -6.29 -1.50 -18.80
N TYR A 58 -5.99 -0.89 -17.65
CA TYR A 58 -6.81 -1.06 -16.45
C TYR A 58 -8.19 -0.42 -16.60
N ARG A 59 -8.27 0.75 -17.22
CA ARG A 59 -9.56 1.41 -17.53
C ARG A 59 -10.45 0.55 -18.41
N ALA A 60 -9.92 -0.02 -19.50
CA ALA A 60 -10.65 -0.89 -20.43
C ALA A 60 -11.14 -2.17 -19.74
N ALA A 61 -10.36 -2.71 -18.81
CA ALA A 61 -10.75 -3.87 -18.01
C ALA A 61 -11.77 -3.55 -16.90
N GLY A 62 -12.08 -2.27 -16.66
CA GLY A 62 -12.93 -1.84 -15.56
C GLY A 62 -12.27 -2.05 -14.19
N VAL A 63 -10.94 -1.94 -14.11
CA VAL A 63 -10.15 -1.99 -12.87
C VAL A 63 -9.69 -0.58 -12.54
N LYS A 64 -10.05 -0.09 -11.35
CA LYS A 64 -9.68 1.23 -10.87
C LYS A 64 -8.30 1.21 -10.21
N ILE A 65 -7.39 2.08 -10.65
CA ILE A 65 -6.13 2.33 -9.96
C ILE A 65 -6.44 3.22 -8.74
N THR A 66 -6.14 2.74 -7.51
CA THR A 66 -6.45 3.43 -6.25
C THR A 66 -5.24 4.05 -5.58
N GLY A 67 -4.05 3.64 -5.96
CA GLY A 67 -2.79 4.15 -5.46
C GLY A 67 -1.63 3.63 -6.29
N ILE A 68 -0.46 4.14 -5.98
CA ILE A 68 0.80 3.66 -6.51
C ILE A 68 1.83 3.50 -5.40
N GLY A 69 2.79 2.63 -5.62
CA GLY A 69 3.92 2.49 -4.69
C GLY A 69 4.37 1.00 -4.58
N VAL A 70 5.23 0.67 -3.64
CA VAL A 70 5.94 1.61 -2.77
C VAL A 70 7.04 2.26 -3.60
N VAL A 71 7.03 3.59 -3.72
CA VAL A 71 8.06 4.31 -4.46
C VAL A 71 9.16 4.79 -3.50
N GLN A 72 10.41 4.73 -3.97
CA GLN A 72 11.54 5.24 -3.21
C GLN A 72 11.74 6.72 -3.51
N LEU A 73 11.34 7.60 -2.59
CA LEU A 73 11.54 9.04 -2.70
C LEU A 73 12.97 9.43 -2.32
N LYS A 74 13.42 10.56 -2.88
CA LYS A 74 14.79 11.08 -2.72
C LYS A 74 14.77 12.60 -2.48
N ASP A 75 15.89 13.16 -2.10
CA ASP A 75 16.14 14.60 -2.11
C ASP A 75 16.36 15.11 -3.55
N ASP A 76 15.37 14.87 -4.40
CA ASP A 76 15.34 15.26 -5.82
C ASP A 76 13.88 15.45 -6.26
N GLU A 77 13.46 16.71 -6.39
CA GLU A 77 12.08 17.05 -6.72
C GLU A 77 11.69 16.56 -8.12
N ALA A 78 12.55 16.70 -9.12
CA ALA A 78 12.26 16.27 -10.48
C ALA A 78 12.08 14.75 -10.56
N PHE A 79 12.93 14.02 -9.83
CA PHE A 79 12.80 12.57 -9.70
C PHE A 79 11.50 12.16 -9.02
N ASN A 80 11.10 12.81 -7.93
CA ASN A 80 9.88 12.46 -7.19
C ASN A 80 8.63 12.85 -7.97
N ARG A 81 8.62 13.98 -8.66
CA ARG A 81 7.49 14.56 -9.40
C ARG A 81 6.87 13.57 -10.39
N ARG A 82 7.65 12.73 -11.04
CA ARG A 82 7.16 11.75 -12.01
C ARG A 82 6.13 10.77 -11.44
N TYR A 83 6.22 10.43 -10.15
CA TYR A 83 5.25 9.57 -9.48
C TYR A 83 3.91 10.28 -9.28
N PHE A 84 3.94 11.55 -8.88
CA PHE A 84 2.74 12.36 -8.69
C PHE A 84 2.06 12.66 -10.03
N GLU A 85 2.82 12.94 -11.08
CA GLU A 85 2.29 13.10 -12.43
C GLU A 85 1.60 11.84 -12.94
N PHE A 86 2.20 10.68 -12.74
CA PHE A 86 1.56 9.43 -13.11
C PHE A 86 0.29 9.19 -12.29
N ALA A 87 0.33 9.34 -10.97
CA ALA A 87 -0.83 9.17 -10.09
C ALA A 87 -2.01 10.06 -10.52
N ARG A 88 -1.73 11.34 -10.83
CA ARG A 88 -2.74 12.28 -11.35
C ARG A 88 -3.38 11.78 -12.65
N ARG A 89 -2.58 11.31 -13.61
CA ARG A 89 -3.09 10.77 -14.89
C ARG A 89 -3.87 9.47 -14.69
N ALA A 90 -3.44 8.63 -13.75
CA ALA A 90 -4.13 7.40 -13.38
C ALA A 90 -5.42 7.64 -12.58
N GLY A 91 -5.63 8.87 -12.07
CA GLY A 91 -6.83 9.25 -11.33
C GLY A 91 -6.83 8.75 -9.88
N CYS A 92 -5.65 8.52 -9.28
CA CYS A 92 -5.50 8.21 -7.86
C CYS A 92 -4.78 9.33 -7.11
N ASP A 93 -4.98 9.40 -5.80
CA ASP A 93 -4.47 10.45 -4.91
C ASP A 93 -3.55 9.93 -3.80
N VAL A 94 -3.17 8.65 -3.89
CA VAL A 94 -2.30 7.99 -2.90
C VAL A 94 -1.00 7.55 -3.58
N VAL A 95 0.13 8.07 -3.06
CA VAL A 95 1.49 7.71 -3.48
C VAL A 95 2.22 7.11 -2.29
N SER A 96 2.08 5.80 -2.09
CA SER A 96 2.75 5.09 -0.99
C SER A 96 4.27 5.10 -1.20
N CYS A 97 5.01 5.51 -0.18
CA CYS A 97 6.43 5.81 -0.31
C CYS A 97 7.30 5.23 0.80
N SER A 98 8.57 5.13 0.49
CA SER A 98 9.66 4.90 1.42
C SER A 98 10.80 5.86 1.08
N PHE A 99 11.74 6.07 2.01
CA PHE A 99 12.92 6.91 1.82
C PHE A 99 14.03 6.52 2.80
N GLN A 100 15.25 6.91 2.49
CA GLN A 100 16.40 6.62 3.33
C GLN A 100 16.45 7.58 4.54
N PRO A 101 17.06 7.18 5.66
CA PRO A 101 17.25 8.06 6.81
C PRO A 101 18.17 9.25 6.52
N ASP A 102 19.09 9.09 5.58
CA ASP A 102 19.93 10.20 5.13
C ASP A 102 19.14 11.13 4.20
N GLY A 103 19.11 12.42 4.52
CA GLY A 103 18.36 13.43 3.76
C GLY A 103 16.84 13.35 3.87
N TYR A 104 16.29 12.62 4.84
CA TYR A 104 14.83 12.46 4.98
C TYR A 104 14.08 13.79 5.14
N GLU A 105 14.66 14.75 5.83
CA GLU A 105 14.00 16.05 6.07
C GLU A 105 13.76 16.84 4.77
N SER A 106 14.75 16.89 3.88
CA SER A 106 14.59 17.54 2.58
C SER A 106 13.68 16.74 1.67
N THR A 107 13.79 15.41 1.67
CA THR A 107 12.88 14.52 0.94
C THR A 107 11.43 14.75 1.36
N LEU A 108 11.13 14.83 2.66
CA LEU A 108 9.78 15.07 3.15
C LEU A 108 9.27 16.46 2.78
N ARG A 109 10.10 17.51 2.88
CA ARG A 109 9.70 18.86 2.44
C ARG A 109 9.36 18.94 0.95
N ILE A 110 10.12 18.25 0.11
CA ILE A 110 9.79 18.10 -1.32
C ILE A 110 8.47 17.37 -1.48
N THR A 111 8.28 16.26 -0.77
CA THR A 111 7.07 15.45 -0.85
C THR A 111 5.83 16.24 -0.42
N GLU A 112 5.90 17.02 0.65
CA GLU A 112 4.81 17.91 1.10
C GLU A 112 4.41 18.92 0.03
N ARG A 113 5.40 19.57 -0.61
CA ARG A 113 5.10 20.51 -1.73
C ARG A 113 4.42 19.81 -2.90
N LEU A 114 4.89 18.62 -3.26
CA LEU A 114 4.26 17.82 -4.32
C LEU A 114 2.85 17.38 -3.93
N CYS A 115 2.63 16.96 -2.69
CA CYS A 115 1.29 16.64 -2.20
C CYS A 115 0.34 17.83 -2.31
N ASP A 116 0.79 19.03 -1.92
CA ASP A 116 -0.01 20.25 -2.01
C ASP A 116 -0.29 20.63 -3.47
N GLU A 117 0.71 20.57 -4.36
CA GLU A 117 0.59 20.91 -5.77
C GLU A 117 -0.38 19.98 -6.52
N TYR A 118 -0.36 18.68 -6.18
CA TYR A 118 -1.17 17.67 -6.88
C TYR A 118 -2.48 17.33 -6.15
N GLY A 119 -2.69 17.83 -4.93
CA GLY A 119 -3.84 17.49 -4.10
C GLY A 119 -3.81 16.01 -3.65
N MET A 120 -2.63 15.50 -3.31
CA MET A 120 -2.40 14.07 -3.03
C MET A 120 -1.90 13.83 -1.60
N ARG A 121 -1.84 12.59 -1.23
CA ARG A 121 -1.28 12.10 0.04
C ARG A 121 -0.11 11.14 -0.22
N ALA A 122 0.92 11.25 0.59
CA ALA A 122 2.09 10.39 0.52
C ALA A 122 2.24 9.57 1.81
N PRO A 123 1.52 8.45 1.95
CA PRO A 123 1.66 7.59 3.11
C PRO A 123 2.99 6.83 3.10
N ILE A 124 3.68 6.87 4.23
CA ILE A 124 4.91 6.14 4.50
C ILE A 124 4.57 4.67 4.71
N HIS A 125 5.13 3.79 3.89
CA HIS A 125 5.01 2.35 4.06
C HIS A 125 6.00 1.85 5.11
N ASN A 126 5.49 1.17 6.14
CA ASN A 126 6.34 0.54 7.14
C ASN A 126 6.97 -0.75 6.61
N HIS A 127 8.16 -1.03 7.08
CA HIS A 127 8.88 -2.26 6.81
C HIS A 127 9.17 -3.02 8.12
N GLY A 128 9.49 -4.31 8.00
CA GLY A 128 9.71 -5.17 9.14
C GLY A 128 11.13 -5.17 9.69
N GLY A 129 11.34 -5.95 10.75
CA GLY A 129 12.63 -6.12 11.39
C GLY A 129 13.20 -4.82 11.95
N ALA A 130 14.48 -4.58 11.70
CA ALA A 130 15.19 -3.38 12.16
C ALA A 130 15.10 -2.18 11.21
N HIS A 131 14.17 -2.19 10.26
CA HIS A 131 14.00 -1.05 9.34
C HIS A 131 13.52 0.18 10.10
N TRP A 132 14.16 1.33 9.87
CA TRP A 132 13.89 2.54 10.63
C TRP A 132 12.43 3.05 10.53
N LEU A 133 11.74 2.82 9.41
CA LEU A 133 10.31 3.13 9.23
C LEU A 133 9.38 2.03 9.78
N GLY A 134 9.89 0.98 10.39
CA GLY A 134 9.13 -0.09 11.05
C GLY A 134 8.90 0.16 12.54
N ASN A 135 9.04 1.40 13.03
CA ASN A 135 8.99 1.72 14.45
C ASN A 135 8.00 2.85 14.73
N ALA A 136 7.06 2.62 15.66
CA ALA A 136 6.03 3.59 16.02
C ALA A 136 6.59 4.93 16.53
N THR A 137 7.72 4.92 17.24
CA THR A 137 8.33 6.15 17.76
C THR A 137 8.87 7.03 16.64
N ILE A 138 9.48 6.42 15.62
CA ILE A 138 9.96 7.14 14.42
C ILE A 138 8.79 7.69 13.63
N LEU A 139 7.73 6.90 13.40
CA LEU A 139 6.53 7.37 12.69
C LEU A 139 5.85 8.52 13.44
N ASP A 140 5.72 8.45 14.76
CA ASP A 140 5.21 9.56 15.56
C ASP A 140 6.04 10.83 15.40
N TYR A 141 7.36 10.69 15.43
CA TYR A 141 8.24 11.82 15.23
C TYR A 141 8.06 12.45 13.85
N LEU A 142 8.00 11.62 12.79
CA LEU A 142 7.80 12.09 11.44
C LEU A 142 6.44 12.80 11.29
N PHE A 143 5.35 12.20 11.78
CA PHE A 143 4.01 12.77 11.65
C PHE A 143 3.79 14.05 12.47
N ARG A 144 4.52 14.25 13.57
CA ARG A 144 4.49 15.51 14.33
C ARG A 144 5.26 16.63 13.64
N ASN A 145 6.19 16.30 12.76
CA ASN A 145 7.08 17.25 12.08
C ASN A 145 6.76 17.40 10.59
N THR A 146 5.63 16.83 10.13
CA THR A 146 5.17 16.92 8.74
C THR A 146 3.71 17.35 8.65
N GLN A 147 3.34 17.87 7.48
CA GLN A 147 1.95 18.23 7.16
C GLN A 147 1.03 17.00 7.17
N PRO A 148 -0.30 17.19 7.32
CA PRO A 148 -1.27 16.09 7.26
C PRO A 148 -1.28 15.27 5.98
N THR A 149 -0.72 15.78 4.90
CA THR A 149 -0.58 15.05 3.62
C THR A 149 0.38 13.86 3.69
N ILE A 150 1.29 13.86 4.69
CA ILE A 150 2.15 12.72 5.01
C ILE A 150 1.47 11.86 6.06
N GLY A 151 1.36 10.56 5.81
CA GLY A 151 0.68 9.63 6.72
C GLY A 151 1.27 8.22 6.67
N LEU A 152 0.47 7.24 7.05
CA LEU A 152 0.85 5.83 7.12
C LEU A 152 0.18 5.03 5.99
N CYS A 153 0.98 4.21 5.31
CA CYS A 153 0.55 3.02 4.59
C CYS A 153 0.93 1.82 5.46
N LEU A 154 -0.02 1.31 6.23
CA LEU A 154 0.21 0.21 7.16
C LEU A 154 0.28 -1.12 6.40
N ASP A 155 1.48 -1.72 6.32
CA ASP A 155 1.60 -3.15 6.03
C ASP A 155 1.52 -3.93 7.34
N THR A 156 0.47 -4.74 7.46
CA THR A 156 0.12 -5.42 8.70
C THR A 156 1.12 -6.51 9.07
N ALA A 157 1.65 -7.25 8.09
CA ALA A 157 2.61 -8.32 8.34
C ALA A 157 4.02 -7.78 8.62
N TRP A 158 4.45 -6.73 7.93
CA TRP A 158 5.72 -6.07 8.24
C TRP A 158 5.67 -5.35 9.60
N CYS A 159 4.51 -4.85 10.03
CA CYS A 159 4.30 -4.35 11.38
C CYS A 159 4.53 -5.46 12.44
N LEU A 160 3.93 -6.63 12.25
CA LEU A 160 4.18 -7.81 13.11
C LEU A 160 5.65 -8.23 13.10
N HIS A 161 6.30 -8.24 11.94
CA HIS A 161 7.72 -8.60 11.82
C HIS A 161 8.65 -7.59 12.52
N ALA A 162 8.23 -6.35 12.67
CA ALA A 162 8.94 -5.34 13.47
C ALA A 162 8.71 -5.51 14.99
N GLY A 163 7.88 -6.48 15.40
CA GLY A 163 7.49 -6.68 16.80
C GLY A 163 6.45 -5.70 17.30
N GLU A 164 5.77 -5.02 16.40
CA GLU A 164 4.71 -4.04 16.66
C GLU A 164 3.33 -4.66 16.46
N ASP A 165 2.29 -3.96 16.87
CA ASP A 165 0.90 -4.41 16.84
C ASP A 165 0.10 -3.61 15.80
N PRO A 166 -0.34 -4.21 14.68
CA PRO A 166 -1.05 -3.51 13.63
C PRO A 166 -2.43 -2.98 14.07
N VAL A 167 -3.07 -3.59 15.07
CA VAL A 167 -4.33 -3.08 15.64
C VAL A 167 -4.08 -1.77 16.36
N LYS A 168 -3.06 -1.73 17.23
CA LYS A 168 -2.67 -0.50 17.94
C LYS A 168 -2.19 0.59 16.99
N TRP A 169 -1.49 0.23 15.92
CA TRP A 169 -1.06 1.22 14.92
C TRP A 169 -2.26 1.79 14.15
N THR A 170 -3.24 0.96 13.81
CA THR A 170 -4.49 1.44 13.18
C THR A 170 -5.20 2.45 14.06
N GLU A 171 -5.30 2.20 15.38
CA GLU A 171 -5.91 3.13 16.34
C GLU A 171 -5.06 4.39 16.54
N ARG A 172 -3.74 4.22 16.73
CA ARG A 172 -2.80 5.31 17.04
C ARG A 172 -2.66 6.31 15.91
N PHE A 173 -2.63 5.83 14.67
CA PHE A 173 -2.41 6.63 13.47
C PHE A 173 -3.67 6.82 12.64
N ALA A 174 -4.85 6.61 13.21
CA ALA A 174 -6.13 6.64 12.51
C ALA A 174 -6.32 7.88 11.63
N ASP A 175 -5.96 9.07 12.13
CA ASP A 175 -6.08 10.35 11.41
C ASP A 175 -5.05 10.54 10.28
N ARG A 176 -4.07 9.66 10.21
CA ARG A 176 -2.98 9.67 9.21
C ARG A 176 -2.92 8.38 8.39
N LEU A 177 -3.88 7.47 8.56
CA LEU A 177 -3.94 6.20 7.84
C LEU A 177 -4.51 6.41 6.45
N TYR A 178 -3.65 6.43 5.42
CA TYR A 178 -4.03 6.66 4.01
C TYR A 178 -3.78 5.48 3.11
N GLY A 179 -3.11 4.45 3.60
CA GLY A 179 -2.94 3.17 2.94
C GLY A 179 -2.98 2.02 3.94
N ILE A 180 -3.47 0.88 3.51
CA ILE A 180 -3.33 -0.36 4.27
C ILE A 180 -3.09 -1.51 3.29
N HIS A 181 -2.03 -2.29 3.56
CA HIS A 181 -1.77 -3.58 2.95
C HIS A 181 -2.16 -4.65 3.95
N PHE A 182 -3.29 -5.29 3.71
CA PHE A 182 -3.70 -6.48 4.45
C PHE A 182 -2.80 -7.63 4.02
N LYS A 183 -1.96 -8.07 4.92
CA LYS A 183 -0.95 -9.11 4.72
C LYS A 183 -0.75 -9.88 6.00
N ASP A 184 -0.41 -11.17 5.91
CA ASP A 184 -0.23 -12.01 7.10
C ASP A 184 0.98 -12.93 6.94
N PHE A 185 1.68 -13.15 8.04
CA PHE A 185 2.86 -14.01 8.12
C PHE A 185 2.70 -15.09 9.18
N VAL A 186 3.30 -16.24 8.91
CA VAL A 186 3.74 -17.16 9.95
C VAL A 186 5.24 -17.00 10.20
N PHE A 187 5.65 -17.20 11.44
CA PHE A 187 7.03 -17.07 11.89
C PHE A 187 7.57 -18.43 12.29
N ASP A 188 8.73 -18.81 11.77
CA ASP A 188 9.44 -19.98 12.29
C ASP A 188 10.15 -19.65 13.61
N ARG A 189 10.76 -20.67 14.24
CA ARG A 189 11.49 -20.50 15.52
C ARG A 189 12.70 -19.56 15.44
N LYS A 190 13.15 -19.21 14.22
CA LYS A 190 14.28 -18.30 13.96
C LYS A 190 13.81 -16.91 13.54
N GLY A 191 12.49 -16.68 13.50
CA GLY A 191 11.90 -15.42 13.05
C GLY A 191 11.84 -15.25 11.53
N LYS A 192 12.13 -16.29 10.75
CA LYS A 192 11.92 -16.26 9.29
C LYS A 192 10.42 -16.23 9.02
N VAL A 193 10.02 -15.33 8.14
CA VAL A 193 8.63 -15.15 7.73
C VAL A 193 8.28 -15.95 6.48
N THR A 194 7.01 -16.35 6.41
CA THR A 194 6.39 -16.91 5.21
C THR A 194 5.01 -16.28 5.07
N ASP A 195 4.69 -15.80 3.86
CA ASP A 195 3.35 -15.30 3.54
C ASP A 195 2.34 -16.43 3.65
N VAL A 196 1.18 -16.09 4.22
CA VAL A 196 0.03 -17.00 4.30
C VAL A 196 -1.24 -16.26 3.96
N VAL A 197 -2.31 -16.97 3.70
CA VAL A 197 -3.63 -16.37 3.53
C VAL A 197 -3.99 -15.59 4.78
N ILE A 198 -4.50 -14.38 4.61
CA ILE A 198 -4.84 -13.46 5.70
C ILE A 198 -5.77 -14.14 6.71
N GLY A 199 -5.36 -14.12 8.00
CA GLY A 199 -6.06 -14.78 9.09
C GLY A 199 -5.62 -16.23 9.32
N GLU A 200 -4.69 -16.78 8.54
CA GLU A 200 -4.07 -18.10 8.78
C GLU A 200 -2.70 -17.96 9.48
N GLY A 201 -2.25 -16.73 9.74
CA GLY A 201 -0.96 -16.39 10.33
C GLY A 201 -1.05 -15.79 11.73
N ALA A 202 -0.21 -14.82 11.98
CA ALA A 202 -0.08 -14.14 13.27
C ALA A 202 -1.01 -12.92 13.43
N LEU A 203 -1.70 -12.49 12.37
CA LEU A 203 -2.57 -11.34 12.38
C LEU A 203 -3.90 -11.62 13.08
N ASP A 204 -4.23 -10.84 14.11
CA ASP A 204 -5.60 -10.80 14.65
C ASP A 204 -6.51 -10.02 13.67
N LEU A 205 -6.94 -10.71 12.61
CA LEU A 205 -7.73 -10.12 11.55
C LEU A 205 -9.08 -9.54 12.05
N PRO A 206 -9.85 -10.23 12.94
CA PRO A 206 -11.09 -9.65 13.49
C PRO A 206 -10.86 -8.34 14.25
N ALA A 207 -9.84 -8.28 15.10
CA ALA A 207 -9.51 -7.08 15.86
C ALA A 207 -9.03 -5.95 14.94
N LEU A 208 -8.20 -6.27 13.94
CA LEU A 208 -7.75 -5.29 12.94
C LEU A 208 -8.92 -4.70 12.15
N LEU A 209 -9.83 -5.52 11.63
CA LEU A 209 -10.98 -5.06 10.86
C LEU A 209 -11.92 -4.18 11.70
N LYS A 210 -12.09 -4.52 12.98
CA LYS A 210 -12.84 -3.68 13.93
C LYS A 210 -12.19 -2.30 14.13
N ALA A 211 -10.87 -2.25 14.37
CA ALA A 211 -10.14 -1.00 14.52
C ALA A 211 -10.15 -0.18 13.21
N PHE A 212 -9.96 -0.83 12.07
CA PHE A 212 -10.02 -0.21 10.75
C PHE A 212 -11.39 0.40 10.44
N ALA A 213 -12.48 -0.30 10.75
CA ALA A 213 -13.84 0.21 10.55
C ALA A 213 -14.16 1.45 11.41
N ALA A 214 -13.48 1.63 12.55
CA ALA A 214 -13.61 2.79 13.41
C ALA A 214 -12.74 3.98 12.96
N ALA A 215 -11.73 3.75 12.13
CA ALA A 215 -10.85 4.80 11.64
C ALA A 215 -11.52 5.66 10.57
N PRO A 216 -11.23 6.98 10.50
CA PRO A 216 -11.74 7.86 9.44
C PRO A 216 -11.00 7.65 8.12
N PHE A 217 -10.86 6.38 7.71
CA PHE A 217 -10.07 5.99 6.56
C PHE A 217 -10.64 6.55 5.25
N ASN A 218 -9.74 7.08 4.43
CA ASN A 218 -10.02 7.52 3.07
C ASN A 218 -8.75 7.37 2.23
N GLY A 219 -8.48 6.19 1.71
CA GLY A 219 -7.24 5.91 1.01
C GLY A 219 -7.27 4.62 0.21
N SER A 220 -6.11 4.00 0.00
CA SER A 220 -5.97 2.73 -0.71
C SER A 220 -5.92 1.56 0.27
N ALA A 221 -6.91 0.67 0.20
CA ALA A 221 -6.98 -0.56 1.00
C ALA A 221 -6.82 -1.77 0.09
N VAL A 222 -5.71 -2.49 0.24
CA VAL A 222 -5.36 -3.58 -0.67
C VAL A 222 -4.90 -4.83 0.08
N ILE A 223 -5.09 -5.98 -0.54
CA ILE A 223 -4.44 -7.22 -0.17
C ILE A 223 -3.08 -7.26 -0.83
N GLU A 224 -2.06 -7.62 -0.07
CA GLU A 224 -0.73 -7.95 -0.59
C GLU A 224 -0.34 -9.37 -0.14
N TYR A 225 0.18 -10.15 -1.09
CA TYR A 225 0.67 -11.50 -0.86
C TYR A 225 1.91 -11.72 -1.73
N GLU A 226 3.03 -12.11 -1.12
CA GLU A 226 4.30 -12.23 -1.83
C GLU A 226 4.73 -13.68 -2.08
N GLY A 227 3.92 -14.67 -1.69
CA GLY A 227 4.16 -16.08 -2.00
C GLY A 227 4.05 -16.35 -3.51
N GLU A 228 4.63 -17.48 -3.93
CA GLU A 228 4.67 -17.88 -5.36
C GLU A 228 3.28 -18.29 -5.89
N ASP A 229 2.37 -18.68 -5.01
CA ASP A 229 1.00 -19.11 -5.29
C ASP A 229 -0.03 -17.97 -5.20
N ALA A 230 0.37 -16.72 -5.41
CA ALA A 230 -0.47 -15.53 -5.22
C ALA A 230 -1.81 -15.59 -5.98
N VAL A 231 -1.83 -16.17 -7.19
CA VAL A 231 -3.06 -16.31 -7.99
C VAL A 231 -4.12 -17.16 -7.28
N ASP A 232 -3.70 -18.19 -6.53
CA ASP A 232 -4.59 -19.07 -5.76
C ASP A 232 -4.87 -18.53 -4.35
N ALA A 233 -3.89 -17.85 -3.74
CA ALA A 233 -3.99 -17.34 -2.38
C ALA A 233 -4.85 -16.08 -2.26
N ILE A 234 -4.75 -15.14 -3.19
CA ILE A 234 -5.45 -13.84 -3.14
C ILE A 234 -6.98 -14.00 -3.08
N PRO A 235 -7.65 -14.87 -3.88
CA PRO A 235 -9.08 -15.10 -3.74
C PRO A 235 -9.49 -15.59 -2.34
N ARG A 236 -8.64 -16.40 -1.70
CA ARG A 236 -8.86 -16.86 -0.32
C ARG A 236 -8.70 -15.71 0.67
N CYS A 237 -7.74 -14.81 0.47
CA CYS A 237 -7.58 -13.60 1.27
C CYS A 237 -8.82 -12.68 1.16
N VAL A 238 -9.32 -12.46 -0.06
CA VAL A 238 -10.57 -11.71 -0.30
C VAL A 238 -11.74 -12.33 0.46
N ALA A 239 -11.88 -13.67 0.36
CA ALA A 239 -12.94 -14.41 1.05
C ALA A 239 -12.80 -14.34 2.59
N ALA A 240 -11.56 -14.35 3.12
CA ALA A 240 -11.31 -14.24 4.55
C ALA A 240 -11.76 -12.89 5.11
N ILE A 241 -11.42 -11.79 4.45
CA ILE A 241 -11.88 -10.44 4.82
C ILE A 241 -13.41 -10.34 4.73
N ARG A 242 -14.00 -10.75 3.59
CA ARG A 242 -15.47 -10.65 3.35
C ARG A 242 -16.32 -11.44 4.33
N ARG A 243 -15.79 -12.48 4.94
CA ARG A 243 -16.54 -13.27 5.96
C ARG A 243 -16.67 -12.54 7.29
N LEU A 244 -15.87 -11.54 7.55
CA LEU A 244 -15.79 -10.85 8.84
C LEU A 244 -16.42 -9.45 8.83
N ILE A 245 -16.78 -8.95 7.65
CA ILE A 245 -17.46 -7.66 7.44
C ILE A 245 -18.78 -7.86 6.68
#